data_a21c2c9113797b275e3fd28c7ff33950
#
_entry.id   a21c2c9113797b275e3fd28c7ff33950
#
_cell.length_a   1.000
_cell.length_b   1.000
_cell.length_c   1.000
_cell.angle_alpha   90.00
_cell.angle_beta   90.00
_cell.angle_gamma   90.00
#
_symmetry.space_group_name_H-M   'P 1'
#
loop_
_entity.id
_entity.type
_entity.pdbx_description
1 polymer ?
#
loop_
_entity_poly.entity_id
_entity_poly.type
_entity_poly.pdbx_seq_one_letter_code
_entity_poly.pdbx_strand_id
1 'polypeptide(L)'
;MNTKEAVKNDKFYTGRNDRVFKTIFVNDNDFHLMEALLSECLDTDVKVIKYLYPEIAIENVSVKEKKLDVLVEIEGRNVIVELNTEGAGIRLRNFNYFTSYYSSRVLRGEEYSNNKTEYILIDLSYNLHENSPIRREYYVTDEEGNRYVENFKIIEFNMDKITKICYDEFERGEREQYRYLMMLDLDENKLNKVSKKDDIVKEYMDKLVELNNDETFRYIISAEEDARLTRKLLQDYAKEEGKAEGKAEGIKEGRAEGRDERNIEIAKSMLNNSYSISDISNI
;
A
#
# COMPACT_ATOMS: atom_id res chain seq x y z
N MET A 1 24.78 -18.14 34.27
CA MET A 1 23.76 -17.20 33.79
C MET A 1 24.35 -16.43 32.62
N ASN A 2 24.08 -16.87 31.39
CA ASN A 2 24.53 -16.16 30.19
C ASN A 2 23.47 -15.10 29.88
N THR A 3 23.76 -13.88 30.20
CA THR A 3 23.06 -12.71 29.65
C THR A 3 23.33 -12.69 28.15
N LYS A 4 22.31 -13.04 27.34
CA LYS A 4 22.32 -12.76 25.92
C LYS A 4 22.46 -11.23 25.81
N GLU A 5 23.60 -10.76 25.33
CA GLU A 5 23.73 -9.40 24.83
C GLU A 5 22.64 -9.22 23.75
N ALA A 6 21.69 -8.36 24.05
CA ALA A 6 20.72 -7.93 23.04
C ALA A 6 21.54 -7.31 21.92
N VAL A 7 21.48 -7.89 20.73
CA VAL A 7 22.06 -7.30 19.52
C VAL A 7 21.43 -5.92 19.40
N LYS A 8 22.22 -4.88 19.66
CA LYS A 8 21.79 -3.50 19.45
C LYS A 8 21.49 -3.38 17.95
N ASN A 9 20.22 -3.33 17.61
CA ASN A 9 19.80 -3.09 16.24
C ASN A 9 20.08 -1.60 15.97
N ASP A 10 21.20 -1.29 15.30
CA ASP A 10 21.61 0.08 14.96
C ASP A 10 20.76 0.71 13.83
N LYS A 11 19.66 0.08 13.46
CA LYS A 11 18.76 0.56 12.42
C LYS A 11 18.07 1.85 12.84
N PHE A 12 18.19 2.89 12.03
CA PHE A 12 17.43 4.12 12.14
C PHE A 12 16.11 3.97 11.38
N TYR A 13 14.99 4.10 12.08
CA TYR A 13 13.66 4.01 11.52
C TYR A 13 13.21 5.37 11.02
N THR A 14 12.77 5.45 9.77
CA THR A 14 12.31 6.67 9.10
C THR A 14 10.78 6.70 8.99
N GLY A 15 10.22 7.79 8.49
CA GLY A 15 8.79 7.95 8.22
C GLY A 15 8.22 6.98 7.17
N ARG A 16 9.07 6.25 6.47
CA ARG A 16 8.66 5.11 5.61
C ARG A 16 8.04 3.96 6.41
N ASN A 17 8.33 3.87 7.70
CA ASN A 17 7.68 2.91 8.59
C ASN A 17 6.32 3.45 9.03
N ASP A 18 5.26 2.68 8.81
CA ASP A 18 3.87 3.05 9.11
C ASP A 18 3.66 3.50 10.57
N ARG A 19 4.26 2.80 11.53
CA ARG A 19 4.16 3.15 12.95
C ARG A 19 4.86 4.48 13.25
N VAL A 20 6.05 4.69 12.69
CA VAL A 20 6.79 5.96 12.82
C VAL A 20 5.96 7.10 12.24
N PHE A 21 5.46 6.93 11.02
CA PHE A 21 4.62 7.92 10.36
C PHE A 21 3.42 8.30 11.22
N LYS A 22 2.63 7.32 11.65
CA LYS A 22 1.45 7.56 12.49
C LYS A 22 1.80 8.22 13.82
N THR A 23 2.87 7.80 14.47
CA THR A 23 3.25 8.36 15.77
C THR A 23 3.69 9.82 15.67
N ILE A 24 4.34 10.21 14.58
CA ILE A 24 4.82 11.60 14.39
C ILE A 24 3.69 12.50 13.85
N PHE A 25 2.94 12.01 12.86
CA PHE A 25 2.00 12.86 12.12
C PHE A 25 0.57 12.86 12.68
N VAL A 26 0.14 11.81 13.40
CA VAL A 26 -1.21 11.74 13.96
C VAL A 26 -1.17 12.20 15.43
N ASN A 27 -1.37 13.50 15.63
CA ASN A 27 -1.41 14.12 16.94
C ASN A 27 -2.55 15.13 17.00
N ASP A 28 -3.59 14.85 17.78
CA ASP A 28 -4.79 15.70 17.90
C ASP A 28 -4.52 17.09 18.50
N ASN A 29 -3.36 17.30 19.09
CA ASN A 29 -2.97 18.57 19.68
C ASN A 29 -1.97 19.37 18.81
N ASP A 30 -1.47 18.77 17.72
CA ASP A 30 -0.44 19.38 16.88
C ASP A 30 -0.56 18.87 15.44
N PHE A 31 -1.06 19.73 14.55
CA PHE A 31 -1.26 19.41 13.14
C PHE A 31 -0.12 19.92 12.22
N HIS A 32 0.87 20.61 12.78
CA HIS A 32 1.82 21.40 12.02
C HIS A 32 2.57 20.60 10.94
N LEU A 33 3.10 19.41 11.29
CA LEU A 33 3.78 18.53 10.35
C LEU A 33 2.82 17.96 9.29
N MET A 34 1.60 17.61 9.68
CA MET A 34 0.59 17.10 8.74
C MET A 34 0.11 18.21 7.79
N GLU A 35 -0.09 19.42 8.28
CA GLU A 35 -0.44 20.58 7.46
C GLU A 35 0.63 20.87 6.42
N ALA A 36 1.91 20.85 6.81
CA ALA A 36 3.02 21.05 5.89
C ALA A 36 3.07 19.97 4.80
N LEU A 37 2.94 18.69 5.19
CA LEU A 37 2.92 17.57 4.26
C LEU A 37 1.75 17.66 3.27
N LEU A 38 0.54 17.94 3.77
CA LEU A 38 -0.66 18.03 2.94
C LEU A 38 -0.64 19.27 2.03
N SER A 39 -0.09 20.39 2.52
CA SER A 39 0.06 21.60 1.70
C SER A 39 0.97 21.35 0.50
N GLU A 40 2.04 20.58 0.69
CA GLU A 40 2.92 20.16 -0.40
C GLU A 40 2.22 19.17 -1.36
N CYS A 41 1.50 18.19 -0.84
CA CYS A 41 0.78 17.19 -1.66
C CYS A 41 -0.34 17.79 -2.50
N LEU A 42 -1.04 18.79 -1.96
CA LEU A 42 -2.21 19.41 -2.57
C LEU A 42 -1.89 20.73 -3.32
N ASP A 43 -0.63 21.17 -3.26
CA ASP A 43 -0.16 22.42 -3.87
C ASP A 43 -0.99 23.64 -3.45
N THR A 44 -1.39 23.68 -2.17
CA THR A 44 -2.19 24.75 -1.57
C THR A 44 -1.98 24.77 -0.07
N ASP A 45 -2.14 25.93 0.54
CA ASP A 45 -2.10 26.04 2.01
C ASP A 45 -3.26 25.26 2.64
N VAL A 46 -2.94 24.37 3.57
CA VAL A 46 -3.87 23.44 4.21
C VAL A 46 -3.90 23.69 5.70
N LYS A 47 -5.12 23.75 6.24
CA LYS A 47 -5.37 23.70 7.69
C LYS A 47 -6.15 22.44 8.03
N VAL A 48 -5.58 21.63 8.92
CA VAL A 48 -6.21 20.42 9.43
C VAL A 48 -7.22 20.82 10.52
N ILE A 49 -8.45 20.33 10.40
CA ILE A 49 -9.50 20.56 11.40
C ILE A 49 -9.40 19.49 12.49
N LYS A 50 -9.30 18.22 12.08
CA LYS A 50 -9.18 17.08 12.99
C LYS A 50 -8.75 15.81 12.26
N TYR A 51 -8.24 14.84 13.00
CA TYR A 51 -8.15 13.47 12.54
C TYR A 51 -9.50 12.78 12.67
N LEU A 52 -9.80 11.92 11.70
CA LEU A 52 -11.01 11.10 11.70
C LEU A 52 -10.57 9.65 11.92
N TYR A 53 -11.21 8.99 12.85
CA TYR A 53 -11.00 7.56 13.09
C TYR A 53 -12.18 6.81 12.43
N PRO A 54 -11.98 6.23 11.24
CA PRO A 54 -13.05 5.56 10.54
C PRO A 54 -13.38 4.25 11.26
N GLU A 55 -14.41 4.25 12.10
CA GLU A 55 -15.12 3.03 12.45
C GLU A 55 -15.92 2.58 11.23
N ILE A 56 -15.27 1.82 10.36
CA ILE A 56 -15.99 1.11 9.31
C ILE A 56 -16.66 -0.06 10.01
N ALA A 57 -17.98 0.07 10.28
CA ALA A 57 -18.78 -0.98 10.89
C ALA A 57 -18.61 -2.28 10.09
N ILE A 58 -17.96 -3.27 10.68
CA ILE A 58 -17.77 -4.59 10.08
C ILE A 58 -19.00 -5.40 10.46
N GLU A 59 -20.00 -5.42 9.58
CA GLU A 59 -21.21 -6.23 9.77
C GLU A 59 -20.95 -7.75 9.67
N ASN A 60 -19.77 -8.17 9.18
CA ASN A 60 -19.43 -9.59 9.03
C ASN A 60 -17.98 -9.87 9.45
N VAL A 61 -17.80 -10.81 10.37
CA VAL A 61 -16.51 -11.31 10.89
C VAL A 61 -15.59 -11.90 9.80
N SER A 62 -16.13 -12.21 8.61
CA SER A 62 -15.35 -12.75 7.46
C SER A 62 -14.68 -11.70 6.59
N VAL A 63 -14.94 -10.41 6.81
CA VAL A 63 -14.33 -9.32 6.05
C VAL A 63 -13.05 -8.89 6.77
N LYS A 64 -11.91 -8.85 6.03
CA LYS A 64 -10.66 -8.28 6.55
C LYS A 64 -10.91 -6.90 7.15
N GLU A 65 -10.42 -6.67 8.37
CA GLU A 65 -10.43 -5.33 8.98
C GLU A 65 -9.88 -4.30 7.99
N LYS A 66 -10.69 -3.31 7.69
CA LYS A 66 -10.32 -2.19 6.82
C LYS A 66 -9.75 -1.10 7.72
N LYS A 67 -8.43 -0.92 7.68
CA LYS A 67 -7.76 0.18 8.38
C LYS A 67 -7.18 1.11 7.33
N LEU A 68 -7.59 2.38 7.38
CA LEU A 68 -6.92 3.47 6.68
C LEU A 68 -5.71 3.91 7.51
N ASP A 69 -4.62 4.31 6.84
CA ASP A 69 -3.43 4.72 7.57
C ASP A 69 -3.67 6.02 8.32
N VAL A 70 -4.03 7.08 7.64
CA VAL A 70 -4.40 8.36 8.25
C VAL A 70 -5.57 8.96 7.50
N LEU A 71 -6.56 9.45 8.22
CA LEU A 71 -7.69 10.18 7.67
C LEU A 71 -7.81 11.52 8.39
N VAL A 72 -7.82 12.62 7.63
CA VAL A 72 -7.95 13.98 8.14
C VAL A 72 -9.10 14.71 7.47
N GLU A 73 -9.77 15.56 8.26
CA GLU A 73 -10.71 16.56 7.76
C GLU A 73 -9.97 17.88 7.63
N ILE A 74 -10.00 18.43 6.44
CA ILE A 74 -9.55 19.79 6.11
C ILE A 74 -10.74 20.56 5.55
N GLU A 75 -10.61 21.86 5.35
CA GLU A 75 -11.74 22.68 4.90
C GLU A 75 -12.42 22.13 3.64
N GLY A 76 -13.67 21.70 3.78
CA GLY A 76 -14.49 21.15 2.68
C GLY A 76 -14.02 19.83 2.09
N ARG A 77 -13.01 19.17 2.68
CA ARG A 77 -12.38 17.97 2.13
C ARG A 77 -12.07 16.93 3.21
N ASN A 78 -12.15 15.67 2.83
CA ASN A 78 -11.65 14.54 3.60
C ASN A 78 -10.46 13.93 2.87
N VAL A 79 -9.30 13.91 3.50
CA VAL A 79 -8.05 13.42 2.92
C VAL A 79 -7.61 12.17 3.63
N ILE A 80 -7.36 11.11 2.86
CA ILE A 80 -6.76 9.88 3.32
C ILE A 80 -5.31 9.86 2.85
N VAL A 81 -4.38 9.59 3.75
CA VAL A 81 -2.97 9.38 3.42
C VAL A 81 -2.62 7.93 3.67
N GLU A 82 -2.17 7.23 2.65
CA GLU A 82 -1.77 5.82 2.68
C GLU A 82 -0.29 5.67 2.34
N LEU A 83 0.44 4.94 3.19
CA LEU A 83 1.83 4.53 2.95
C LEU A 83 1.85 3.18 2.24
N ASN A 84 2.20 3.19 0.94
CA ASN A 84 2.22 2.00 0.11
C ASN A 84 3.66 1.51 -0.13
N THR A 85 4.20 0.73 0.80
CA THR A 85 5.56 0.18 0.72
C THR A 85 5.67 -1.12 -0.08
N GLU A 86 4.54 -1.71 -0.50
CA GLU A 86 4.49 -3.00 -1.20
C GLU A 86 4.33 -2.87 -2.73
N GLY A 87 4.26 -1.64 -3.24
CA GLY A 87 4.15 -1.34 -4.66
C GLY A 87 2.75 -1.51 -5.25
N ALA A 88 2.66 -1.63 -6.58
CA ALA A 88 1.39 -1.56 -7.32
C ALA A 88 0.33 -2.62 -6.93
N GLY A 89 0.73 -3.74 -6.32
CA GLY A 89 -0.20 -4.81 -5.91
C GLY A 89 -1.21 -4.39 -4.83
N ILE A 90 -0.93 -3.32 -4.11
CA ILE A 90 -1.77 -2.84 -3.01
C ILE A 90 -2.84 -1.83 -3.46
N ARG A 91 -2.72 -1.28 -4.67
CA ARG A 91 -3.63 -0.24 -5.19
C ARG A 91 -5.10 -0.64 -5.12
N LEU A 92 -5.43 -1.89 -5.48
CA LEU A 92 -6.81 -2.37 -5.41
C LEU A 92 -7.34 -2.38 -3.98
N ARG A 93 -6.50 -2.73 -3.01
CA ARG A 93 -6.85 -2.69 -1.58
C ARG A 93 -7.16 -1.26 -1.15
N ASN A 94 -6.25 -0.33 -1.43
CA ASN A 94 -6.39 1.08 -1.06
C ASN A 94 -7.63 1.70 -1.74
N PHE A 95 -7.84 1.41 -3.01
CA PHE A 95 -9.04 1.82 -3.75
C PHE A 95 -10.32 1.28 -3.11
N ASN A 96 -10.37 0.00 -2.74
CA ASN A 96 -11.53 -0.60 -2.07
C ASN A 96 -11.79 0.02 -0.69
N TYR A 97 -10.74 0.37 0.06
CA TYR A 97 -10.91 1.03 1.36
C TYR A 97 -11.43 2.45 1.19
N PHE A 98 -10.86 3.19 0.26
CA PHE A 98 -11.26 4.54 -0.05
C PHE A 98 -12.71 4.62 -0.55
N THR A 99 -13.10 3.78 -1.49
CA THR A 99 -14.48 3.74 -1.99
C THR A 99 -15.49 3.28 -0.92
N SER A 100 -15.08 2.36 -0.04
CA SER A 100 -15.91 1.97 1.11
C SER A 100 -16.12 3.13 2.08
N TYR A 101 -15.07 3.90 2.36
CA TYR A 101 -15.16 5.10 3.17
C TYR A 101 -16.06 6.14 2.52
N TYR A 102 -15.85 6.45 1.24
CA TYR A 102 -16.68 7.35 0.47
C TYR A 102 -18.18 6.96 0.56
N SER A 103 -18.48 5.69 0.30
CA SER A 103 -19.85 5.18 0.32
C SER A 103 -20.50 5.23 1.72
N SER A 104 -19.71 5.12 2.80
CA SER A 104 -20.21 5.15 4.18
C SER A 104 -20.66 6.54 4.65
N ARG A 105 -20.32 7.60 3.89
CA ARG A 105 -20.59 8.99 4.26
C ARG A 105 -21.94 9.53 3.79
N VAL A 106 -22.65 8.77 2.96
CA VAL A 106 -24.02 9.11 2.58
C VAL A 106 -24.96 8.40 3.54
N LEU A 107 -25.62 9.16 4.41
CA LEU A 107 -26.51 8.61 5.40
C LEU A 107 -27.85 8.19 4.76
N ARG A 108 -28.51 7.20 5.36
CA ARG A 108 -29.81 6.72 4.88
C ARG A 108 -30.84 7.85 4.91
N GLY A 109 -31.41 8.19 3.75
CA GLY A 109 -32.37 9.27 3.57
C GLY A 109 -31.77 10.60 3.12
N GLU A 110 -30.46 10.71 2.94
CA GLU A 110 -29.82 11.86 2.33
C GLU A 110 -29.75 11.69 0.81
N GLU A 111 -29.87 12.80 0.09
CA GLU A 111 -29.62 12.82 -1.35
C GLU A 111 -28.10 12.86 -1.63
N TYR A 112 -27.63 12.01 -2.53
CA TYR A 112 -26.21 11.98 -2.95
C TYR A 112 -25.71 13.32 -3.48
N SER A 113 -26.58 14.10 -4.12
CA SER A 113 -26.29 15.44 -4.65
C SER A 113 -25.93 16.49 -3.58
N ASN A 114 -26.29 16.25 -2.32
CA ASN A 114 -26.00 17.17 -1.20
C ASN A 114 -24.59 17.00 -0.64
N ASN A 115 -23.88 15.91 -0.98
CA ASN A 115 -22.50 15.68 -0.52
C ASN A 115 -21.51 16.50 -1.35
N LYS A 116 -21.18 17.70 -0.84
CA LYS A 116 -20.21 18.63 -1.45
C LYS A 116 -18.78 18.40 -0.96
N THR A 117 -18.57 17.48 -0.03
CA THR A 117 -17.25 17.18 0.50
C THR A 117 -16.39 16.53 -0.59
N GLU A 118 -15.21 17.07 -0.85
CA GLU A 118 -14.22 16.44 -1.73
C GLU A 118 -13.49 15.32 -0.95
N TYR A 119 -13.29 14.19 -1.60
CA TYR A 119 -12.59 13.03 -1.06
C TYR A 119 -11.31 12.79 -1.84
N ILE A 120 -10.19 12.80 -1.14
CA ILE A 120 -8.87 12.68 -1.75
C ILE A 120 -8.13 11.52 -1.09
N LEU A 121 -7.65 10.57 -1.89
CA LEU A 121 -6.66 9.59 -1.46
C LEU A 121 -5.27 10.06 -1.90
N ILE A 122 -4.37 10.28 -0.95
CA ILE A 122 -2.94 10.50 -1.19
C ILE A 122 -2.24 9.15 -0.98
N ASP A 123 -1.72 8.60 -2.06
CA ASP A 123 -1.00 7.31 -2.06
C ASP A 123 0.51 7.58 -2.15
N LEU A 124 1.21 7.43 -1.04
CA LEU A 124 2.66 7.53 -0.95
C LEU A 124 3.29 6.19 -1.34
N SER A 125 3.52 6.00 -2.64
CA SER A 125 3.88 4.73 -3.24
C SER A 125 5.38 4.54 -3.38
N TYR A 126 5.84 3.34 -3.02
CA TYR A 126 7.22 2.87 -3.19
C TYR A 126 7.29 1.72 -4.20
N ASN A 127 8.49 1.42 -4.69
CA ASN A 127 8.74 0.31 -5.61
C ASN A 127 7.85 0.34 -6.87
N LEU A 128 7.56 1.53 -7.37
CA LEU A 128 6.86 1.69 -8.64
C LEU A 128 7.78 1.39 -9.82
N HIS A 129 7.16 1.15 -10.99
CA HIS A 129 7.93 0.96 -12.23
C HIS A 129 8.83 2.16 -12.50
N GLU A 130 10.03 1.91 -13.03
CA GLU A 130 11.07 2.93 -13.31
C GLU A 130 10.54 4.13 -14.12
N ASN A 131 9.65 3.89 -15.08
CA ASN A 131 9.06 4.94 -15.92
C ASN A 131 7.86 5.66 -15.29
N SER A 132 7.47 5.31 -14.04
CA SER A 132 6.37 6.01 -13.36
C SER A 132 6.75 7.46 -13.11
N PRO A 133 5.85 8.44 -13.34
CA PRO A 133 6.13 9.85 -13.02
C PRO A 133 6.29 10.05 -11.50
N ILE A 134 6.79 11.22 -11.10
CA ILE A 134 6.93 11.62 -9.70
C ILE A 134 5.56 11.73 -9.03
N ARG A 135 4.58 12.32 -9.72
CA ARG A 135 3.22 12.55 -9.27
C ARG A 135 2.24 12.18 -10.36
N ARG A 136 1.12 11.56 -9.99
CA ARG A 136 0.02 11.21 -10.90
C ARG A 136 -1.32 11.42 -10.21
N GLU A 137 -2.27 11.97 -10.94
CA GLU A 137 -3.66 12.06 -10.48
C GLU A 137 -4.55 11.10 -11.25
N TYR A 138 -5.49 10.49 -10.54
CA TYR A 138 -6.48 9.58 -11.11
C TYR A 138 -7.87 10.12 -10.81
N TYR A 139 -8.72 10.05 -11.82
CA TYR A 139 -10.12 10.45 -11.78
C TYR A 139 -10.99 9.37 -12.41
N VAL A 140 -12.27 9.35 -12.06
CA VAL A 140 -13.26 8.54 -12.78
C VAL A 140 -13.80 9.40 -13.92
N THR A 141 -13.47 9.02 -15.17
CA THR A 141 -13.82 9.79 -16.37
C THR A 141 -14.41 8.89 -17.43
N ASP A 142 -15.13 9.48 -18.40
CA ASP A 142 -15.46 8.85 -19.67
C ASP A 142 -14.26 8.83 -20.64
N GLU A 143 -14.48 8.35 -21.86
CA GLU A 143 -13.47 8.23 -22.93
C GLU A 143 -12.97 9.60 -23.43
N GLU A 144 -13.76 10.67 -23.24
CA GLU A 144 -13.46 12.02 -23.65
C GLU A 144 -12.76 12.82 -22.53
N GLY A 145 -12.64 12.24 -21.33
CA GLY A 145 -12.01 12.86 -20.17
C GLY A 145 -12.98 13.68 -19.30
N ASN A 146 -14.28 13.62 -19.55
CA ASN A 146 -15.27 14.25 -18.70
C ASN A 146 -15.39 13.49 -17.38
N ARG A 147 -15.38 14.17 -16.25
CA ARG A 147 -15.48 13.55 -14.93
C ARG A 147 -16.87 12.97 -14.70
N TYR A 148 -16.94 11.69 -14.33
CA TYR A 148 -18.16 11.04 -13.89
C TYR A 148 -18.51 11.39 -12.43
N VAL A 149 -17.49 11.60 -11.60
CA VAL A 149 -17.60 12.03 -10.20
C VAL A 149 -16.63 13.18 -9.98
N GLU A 150 -17.15 14.35 -9.55
CA GLU A 150 -16.35 15.57 -9.39
C GLU A 150 -15.56 15.60 -8.08
N ASN A 151 -16.11 15.04 -7.01
CA ASN A 151 -15.63 15.16 -5.65
C ASN A 151 -14.77 13.99 -5.18
N PHE A 152 -14.13 13.27 -6.12
CA PHE A 152 -13.32 12.08 -5.85
C PHE A 152 -12.06 12.10 -6.70
N LYS A 153 -10.88 12.00 -6.06
CA LYS A 153 -9.60 11.83 -6.76
C LYS A 153 -8.58 11.04 -5.96
N ILE A 154 -7.62 10.44 -6.66
CA ILE A 154 -6.45 9.81 -6.07
C ILE A 154 -5.22 10.54 -6.57
N ILE A 155 -4.29 10.87 -5.67
CA ILE A 155 -2.99 11.46 -5.98
C ILE A 155 -1.92 10.47 -5.55
N GLU A 156 -1.18 9.91 -6.52
CA GLU A 156 -0.09 8.97 -6.27
C GLU A 156 1.25 9.70 -6.38
N PHE A 157 2.10 9.54 -5.37
CA PHE A 157 3.46 10.03 -5.34
C PHE A 157 4.46 8.87 -5.41
N ASN A 158 5.46 8.98 -6.29
CA ASN A 158 6.56 8.03 -6.39
C ASN A 158 7.65 8.43 -5.40
N MET A 159 7.59 7.86 -4.20
CA MET A 159 8.44 8.24 -3.09
C MET A 159 9.93 7.96 -3.35
N ASP A 160 10.26 6.84 -4.01
CA ASP A 160 11.68 6.53 -4.34
C ASP A 160 12.29 7.58 -5.28
N LYS A 161 11.50 8.09 -6.25
CA LYS A 161 11.94 9.18 -7.13
C LYS A 161 12.02 10.53 -6.44
N ILE A 162 11.01 10.85 -5.63
CA ILE A 162 10.95 12.10 -4.87
C ILE A 162 12.19 12.21 -3.99
N THR A 163 12.46 11.19 -3.18
CA THR A 163 13.59 11.19 -2.25
C THR A 163 14.91 11.42 -2.97
N LYS A 164 15.11 10.73 -4.10
CA LYS A 164 16.36 10.87 -4.87
C LYS A 164 16.48 12.24 -5.52
N ILE A 165 15.47 12.67 -6.27
CA ILE A 165 15.54 13.91 -7.07
C ILE A 165 15.62 15.12 -6.17
N CYS A 166 14.74 15.22 -5.17
CA CYS A 166 14.71 16.36 -4.26
C CYS A 166 15.96 16.44 -3.39
N TYR A 167 16.54 15.29 -2.98
CA TYR A 167 17.80 15.34 -2.26
C TYR A 167 18.97 15.79 -3.15
N ASP A 168 19.02 15.38 -4.42
CA ASP A 168 20.01 15.86 -5.38
C ASP A 168 19.86 17.38 -5.64
N GLU A 169 18.62 17.90 -5.73
CA GLU A 169 18.33 19.33 -5.83
C GLU A 169 18.81 20.09 -4.59
N PHE A 170 18.53 19.55 -3.40
CA PHE A 170 19.01 20.14 -2.15
C PHE A 170 20.54 20.22 -2.08
N GLU A 171 21.29 19.17 -2.46
CA GLU A 171 22.75 19.15 -2.46
C GLU A 171 23.32 20.19 -3.48
N ARG A 172 22.60 20.47 -4.57
CA ARG A 172 22.96 21.53 -5.52
C ARG A 172 22.56 22.93 -5.07
N GLY A 173 21.84 23.06 -3.95
CA GLY A 173 21.31 24.33 -3.45
C GLY A 173 20.12 24.87 -4.26
N GLU A 174 19.45 24.00 -5.00
CA GLU A 174 18.22 24.29 -5.73
C GLU A 174 17.00 24.21 -4.78
N ARG A 175 15.84 24.70 -5.24
CA ARG A 175 14.58 24.59 -4.50
C ARG A 175 13.93 23.25 -4.81
N GLU A 176 13.79 22.41 -3.81
CA GLU A 176 13.09 21.13 -3.91
C GLU A 176 11.58 21.34 -4.00
N GLN A 177 10.92 20.60 -4.88
CA GLN A 177 9.46 20.66 -5.04
C GLN A 177 8.73 19.91 -3.92
N TYR A 178 9.30 18.78 -3.45
CA TYR A 178 8.68 17.88 -2.48
C TYR A 178 9.59 17.64 -1.29
N ARG A 179 9.92 18.69 -0.55
CA ARG A 179 10.83 18.63 0.60
C ARG A 179 10.27 17.82 1.76
N TYR A 180 8.98 17.99 2.05
CA TYR A 180 8.34 17.32 3.18
C TYR A 180 8.00 15.86 2.89
N LEU A 181 7.76 15.52 1.63
CA LEU A 181 7.70 14.12 1.21
C LEU A 181 9.09 13.47 1.24
N MET A 182 10.12 14.15 0.75
CA MET A 182 11.51 13.67 0.78
C MET A 182 11.98 13.35 2.20
N MET A 183 11.67 14.19 3.20
CA MET A 183 12.13 14.01 4.58
C MET A 183 11.70 12.67 5.18
N LEU A 184 10.59 12.08 4.72
CA LEU A 184 10.07 10.81 5.23
C LEU A 184 11.04 9.63 5.04
N ASP A 185 11.93 9.72 4.05
CA ASP A 185 12.80 8.61 3.63
C ASP A 185 14.29 8.85 3.89
N LEU A 186 14.66 10.07 4.30
CA LEU A 186 16.07 10.40 4.52
C LEU A 186 16.64 9.64 5.73
N ASP A 187 17.86 9.14 5.57
CA ASP A 187 18.66 8.68 6.71
C ASP A 187 19.01 9.85 7.65
N GLU A 188 19.44 9.52 8.87
CA GLU A 188 19.73 10.51 9.92
C GLU A 188 20.72 11.59 9.45
N ASN A 189 21.78 11.20 8.72
CA ASN A 189 22.81 12.14 8.28
C ASN A 189 22.27 13.14 7.25
N LYS A 190 21.52 12.66 6.27
CA LYS A 190 20.90 13.50 5.25
C LYS A 190 19.83 14.38 5.84
N LEU A 191 18.98 13.82 6.69
CA LEU A 191 17.93 14.56 7.38
C LEU A 191 18.52 15.70 8.24
N ASN A 192 19.61 15.45 8.95
CA ASN A 192 20.31 16.48 9.73
C ASN A 192 20.85 17.62 8.87
N LYS A 193 21.25 17.38 7.62
CA LYS A 193 21.65 18.45 6.71
C LYS A 193 20.46 19.33 6.28
N VAL A 194 19.33 18.70 5.94
CA VAL A 194 18.13 19.41 5.50
C VAL A 194 17.51 20.20 6.67
N SER A 195 17.46 19.64 7.87
CA SER A 195 16.89 20.23 9.07
C SER A 195 17.56 21.56 9.48
N LYS A 196 18.81 21.79 9.08
CA LYS A 196 19.50 23.05 9.33
C LYS A 196 19.00 24.22 8.49
N LYS A 197 18.20 23.94 7.46
CA LYS A 197 17.69 24.94 6.51
C LYS A 197 16.17 25.09 6.54
N ASP A 198 15.48 24.27 7.35
CA ASP A 198 14.02 24.25 7.38
C ASP A 198 13.50 23.83 8.75
N ASP A 199 12.69 24.69 9.38
CA ASP A 199 12.20 24.49 10.74
C ASP A 199 11.19 23.33 10.84
N ILE A 200 10.38 23.06 9.80
CA ILE A 200 9.48 21.92 9.72
C ILE A 200 10.26 20.61 9.69
N VAL A 201 11.29 20.55 8.83
CA VAL A 201 12.17 19.36 8.77
C VAL A 201 12.94 19.18 10.07
N LYS A 202 13.30 20.27 10.74
CA LYS A 202 13.95 20.21 12.05
C LYS A 202 12.99 19.63 13.11
N GLU A 203 11.77 20.10 13.16
CA GLU A 203 10.76 19.57 14.08
C GLU A 203 10.52 18.08 13.85
N TYR A 204 10.38 17.66 12.59
CA TYR A 204 10.25 16.25 12.20
C TYR A 204 11.46 15.44 12.67
N MET A 205 12.68 15.93 12.42
CA MET A 205 13.91 15.26 12.85
C MET A 205 14.00 15.09 14.36
N ASP A 206 13.67 16.13 15.13
CA ASP A 206 13.72 16.09 16.60
C ASP A 206 12.78 15.00 17.13
N LYS A 207 11.54 14.93 16.63
CA LYS A 207 10.56 13.87 16.97
C LYS A 207 11.06 12.48 16.55
N LEU A 208 11.64 12.38 15.35
CA LEU A 208 12.15 11.11 14.81
C LEU A 208 13.33 10.57 15.62
N VAL A 209 14.25 11.43 16.04
CA VAL A 209 15.39 11.08 16.91
C VAL A 209 14.90 10.63 18.28
N GLU A 210 13.92 11.33 18.86
CA GLU A 210 13.30 10.92 20.14
C GLU A 210 12.73 9.50 20.05
N LEU A 211 11.94 9.19 19.00
CA LEU A 211 11.39 7.85 18.78
C LEU A 211 12.48 6.79 18.57
N ASN A 212 13.53 7.12 17.82
CA ASN A 212 14.64 6.19 17.58
C ASN A 212 15.49 5.95 18.85
N ASN A 213 15.43 6.82 19.85
CA ASN A 213 16.09 6.65 21.13
C ASN A 213 15.20 5.95 22.20
N ASP A 214 13.90 5.82 21.95
CA ASP A 214 12.98 5.08 22.82
C ASP A 214 13.15 3.56 22.60
N GLU A 215 13.72 2.87 23.59
CA GLU A 215 13.96 1.42 23.54
C GLU A 215 12.65 0.62 23.40
N THR A 216 11.56 1.06 24.04
CA THR A 216 10.26 0.39 23.97
C THR A 216 9.68 0.51 22.57
N PHE A 217 9.72 1.71 22.00
CA PHE A 217 9.25 1.96 20.63
C PHE A 217 10.04 1.15 19.61
N ARG A 218 11.37 1.12 19.71
CA ARG A 218 12.26 0.31 18.85
C ARG A 218 11.96 -1.18 18.96
N TYR A 219 11.74 -1.69 20.17
CA TYR A 219 11.37 -3.09 20.38
C TYR A 219 10.05 -3.45 19.68
N ILE A 220 9.03 -2.58 19.81
CA ILE A 220 7.72 -2.79 19.17
C ILE A 220 7.86 -2.83 17.64
N ILE A 221 8.57 -1.87 17.03
CA ILE A 221 8.77 -1.85 15.57
C ILE A 221 9.52 -3.09 15.10
N SER A 222 10.60 -3.47 15.79
CA SER A 222 11.37 -4.66 15.43
C SER A 222 10.50 -5.92 15.48
N ALA A 223 9.68 -6.09 16.52
CA ALA A 223 8.77 -7.21 16.64
C ALA A 223 7.70 -7.24 15.53
N GLU A 224 7.19 -6.09 15.12
CA GLU A 224 6.24 -5.98 13.99
C GLU A 224 6.89 -6.32 12.65
N GLU A 225 8.12 -5.86 12.41
CA GLU A 225 8.88 -6.21 11.21
C GLU A 225 9.15 -7.72 11.14
N ASP A 226 9.58 -8.33 12.24
CA ASP A 226 9.81 -9.77 12.33
C ASP A 226 8.53 -10.57 12.06
N ALA A 227 7.41 -10.16 12.64
CA ALA A 227 6.11 -10.78 12.42
C ALA A 227 5.64 -10.63 10.96
N ARG A 228 5.93 -9.49 10.31
CA ARG A 228 5.63 -9.27 8.89
C ARG A 228 6.48 -10.16 7.99
N LEU A 229 7.78 -10.23 8.24
CA LEU A 229 8.70 -11.09 7.50
C LEU A 229 8.31 -12.57 7.63
N THR A 230 8.00 -13.01 8.84
CA THR A 230 7.55 -14.39 9.10
C THR A 230 6.26 -14.71 8.32
N ARG A 231 5.28 -13.82 8.34
CA ARG A 231 4.03 -13.99 7.57
C ARG A 231 4.30 -14.07 6.06
N LYS A 232 5.19 -13.23 5.55
CA LYS A 232 5.56 -13.24 4.13
C LYS A 232 6.22 -14.56 3.74
N LEU A 233 7.17 -15.04 4.54
CA LEU A 233 7.84 -16.33 4.32
C LEU A 233 6.85 -17.49 4.31
N LEU A 234 5.90 -17.51 5.25
CA LEU A 234 4.85 -18.55 5.29
C LEU A 234 3.92 -18.49 4.07
N GLN A 235 3.57 -17.30 3.60
CA GLN A 235 2.76 -17.13 2.40
C GLN A 235 3.51 -17.59 1.13
N ASP A 236 4.79 -17.23 1.01
CA ASP A 236 5.63 -17.64 -0.11
C ASP A 236 5.80 -19.16 -0.13
N TYR A 237 6.02 -19.78 1.03
CA TYR A 237 6.10 -21.23 1.17
C TYR A 237 4.79 -21.93 0.75
N ALA A 238 3.65 -21.50 1.30
CA ALA A 238 2.35 -22.06 0.94
C ALA A 238 2.02 -21.89 -0.56
N LYS A 239 2.46 -20.78 -1.17
CA LYS A 239 2.29 -20.55 -2.61
C LYS A 239 3.13 -21.51 -3.45
N GLU A 240 4.37 -21.77 -3.05
CA GLU A 240 5.25 -22.72 -3.76
C GLU A 240 4.75 -24.17 -3.60
N GLU A 241 4.28 -24.54 -2.40
CA GLU A 241 3.68 -25.85 -2.13
C GLU A 241 2.42 -26.05 -2.99
N GLY A 242 1.49 -25.08 -2.99
CA GLY A 242 0.28 -25.15 -3.83
C GLY A 242 0.57 -25.21 -5.33
N LYS A 243 1.63 -24.53 -5.81
CA LYS A 243 2.06 -24.66 -7.21
C LYS A 243 2.62 -26.05 -7.51
N ALA A 244 3.39 -26.64 -6.59
CA ALA A 244 3.94 -27.97 -6.76
C ALA A 244 2.84 -29.04 -6.78
N GLU A 245 1.87 -28.94 -5.86
CA GLU A 245 0.70 -29.82 -5.80
C GLU A 245 -0.17 -29.71 -7.07
N GLY A 246 -0.54 -28.49 -7.46
CA GLY A 246 -1.34 -28.26 -8.68
C GLY A 246 -0.65 -28.75 -9.95
N LYS A 247 0.70 -28.64 -10.02
CA LYS A 247 1.48 -29.19 -11.13
C LYS A 247 1.45 -30.73 -11.14
N ALA A 248 1.59 -31.34 -9.96
CA ALA A 248 1.55 -32.80 -9.84
C ALA A 248 0.17 -33.37 -10.18
N GLU A 249 -0.90 -32.70 -9.74
CA GLU A 249 -2.28 -33.06 -10.04
C GLU A 249 -2.59 -32.89 -11.53
N GLY A 250 -2.25 -31.77 -12.15
CA GLY A 250 -2.42 -31.54 -13.58
C GLY A 250 -1.66 -32.54 -14.47
N ILE A 251 -0.45 -32.97 -14.05
CA ILE A 251 0.28 -34.05 -14.76
C ILE A 251 -0.46 -35.38 -14.64
N LYS A 252 -1.03 -35.69 -13.47
CA LYS A 252 -1.77 -36.93 -13.25
C LYS A 252 -3.07 -36.96 -14.05
N GLU A 253 -3.82 -35.88 -14.05
CA GLU A 253 -5.05 -35.71 -14.82
C GLU A 253 -4.78 -35.79 -16.33
N GLY A 254 -3.84 -35.00 -16.85
CA GLY A 254 -3.49 -35.02 -18.26
C GLY A 254 -2.97 -36.38 -18.76
N ARG A 255 -2.31 -37.18 -17.90
CA ARG A 255 -1.93 -38.56 -18.23
C ARG A 255 -3.12 -39.52 -18.23
N ALA A 256 -4.14 -39.28 -17.40
CA ALA A 256 -5.37 -40.06 -17.39
C ALA A 256 -6.20 -39.76 -18.64
N GLU A 257 -6.45 -38.48 -18.93
CA GLU A 257 -7.17 -38.04 -20.14
C GLU A 257 -6.49 -38.51 -21.44
N GLY A 258 -5.18 -38.36 -21.54
CA GLY A 258 -4.43 -38.82 -22.74
C GLY A 258 -4.43 -40.33 -22.90
N ARG A 259 -4.59 -41.12 -21.82
CA ARG A 259 -4.82 -42.58 -21.94
C ARG A 259 -6.21 -42.88 -22.45
N ASP A 260 -7.21 -42.22 -21.94
CA ASP A 260 -8.60 -42.41 -22.33
C ASP A 260 -8.84 -42.02 -23.81
N GLU A 261 -8.29 -40.88 -24.24
CA GLU A 261 -8.32 -40.46 -25.63
C GLU A 261 -7.67 -41.49 -26.57
N ARG A 262 -6.49 -41.98 -26.18
CA ARG A 262 -5.78 -43.01 -26.95
C ARG A 262 -6.56 -44.31 -27.01
N ASN A 263 -7.20 -44.76 -25.93
CA ASN A 263 -8.02 -45.94 -25.92
C ASN A 263 -9.24 -45.80 -26.85
N ILE A 264 -9.86 -44.59 -26.86
CA ILE A 264 -10.94 -44.28 -27.78
C ILE A 264 -10.48 -44.30 -29.24
N GLU A 265 -9.30 -43.75 -29.56
CA GLU A 265 -8.73 -43.81 -30.93
C GLU A 265 -8.43 -45.24 -31.34
N ILE A 266 -7.85 -46.05 -30.46
CA ILE A 266 -7.59 -47.48 -30.74
C ILE A 266 -8.91 -48.20 -30.98
N ALA A 267 -9.92 -48.00 -30.10
CA ALA A 267 -11.23 -48.66 -30.27
C ALA A 267 -11.91 -48.27 -31.58
N LYS A 268 -11.86 -47.00 -31.99
CA LYS A 268 -12.36 -46.53 -33.31
C LYS A 268 -11.61 -47.18 -34.46
N SER A 269 -10.30 -47.31 -34.39
CA SER A 269 -9.47 -47.93 -35.40
C SER A 269 -9.80 -49.43 -35.54
N MET A 270 -10.00 -50.12 -34.44
CA MET A 270 -10.38 -51.54 -34.45
C MET A 270 -11.77 -51.76 -35.02
N LEU A 271 -12.74 -50.90 -34.68
CA LEU A 271 -14.08 -50.93 -35.30
C LEU A 271 -14.01 -50.76 -36.84
N ASN A 272 -13.22 -49.83 -37.32
CA ASN A 272 -13.04 -49.61 -38.76
C ASN A 272 -12.35 -50.80 -39.45
N ASN A 273 -11.56 -51.59 -38.74
CA ASN A 273 -10.91 -52.78 -39.24
C ASN A 273 -11.72 -54.08 -38.98
N SER A 274 -13.02 -53.99 -38.64
CA SER A 274 -13.97 -55.09 -38.46
C SER A 274 -13.64 -56.05 -37.33
N TYR A 275 -12.93 -55.58 -36.26
CA TYR A 275 -12.76 -56.39 -35.05
C TYR A 275 -14.10 -56.52 -34.29
N SER A 276 -14.26 -57.62 -33.56
CA SER A 276 -15.48 -57.84 -32.79
C SER A 276 -15.57 -56.89 -31.57
N ILE A 277 -16.80 -56.58 -31.13
CA ILE A 277 -17.04 -55.75 -29.95
C ILE A 277 -16.40 -56.37 -28.71
N SER A 278 -16.36 -57.70 -28.65
CA SER A 278 -15.71 -58.42 -27.53
C SER A 278 -14.19 -58.20 -27.49
N ASP A 279 -13.54 -58.08 -28.65
CA ASP A 279 -12.10 -57.81 -28.71
C ASP A 279 -11.77 -56.37 -28.32
N ILE A 280 -12.68 -55.45 -28.67
CA ILE A 280 -12.53 -54.01 -28.34
C ILE A 280 -12.78 -53.73 -26.84
N SER A 281 -13.67 -54.50 -26.19
CA SER A 281 -13.98 -54.28 -24.77
C SER A 281 -12.88 -54.72 -23.81
N ASN A 282 -11.84 -55.38 -24.30
CA ASN A 282 -10.68 -55.86 -23.49
C ASN A 282 -9.48 -54.88 -23.54
N ILE A 283 -9.66 -53.69 -24.07
CA ILE A 283 -8.65 -52.61 -24.08
C ILE A 283 -8.88 -51.63 -22.94
#